data_f8ceb8fd007eb8bdb8447e244bae5931
#
_entry.id   f8ceb8fd007eb8bdb8447e244bae5931
#
_cell.length_a   1.000
_cell.length_b   1.000
_cell.length_c   1.000
_cell.angle_alpha   90.00
_cell.angle_beta   90.00
_cell.angle_gamma   90.00
#
_symmetry.space_group_name_H-M   'P 1'
#
loop_
_entity.id
_entity.type
_entity.pdbx_description
1 polymer ?
#
loop_
_entity_poly.entity_id
_entity_poly.type
_entity_poly.pdbx_seq_one_letter_code
_entity_poly.pdbx_strand_id
1 'polypeptide(L)'
;MARPARSSGDSHAAIFQAAAVEFAEQGYEGAGVDRIAARARVNKAMLYYHFGSKRALYVEVLRDMFRAVGARARAIADGPGSAIEKLDTWIATIVAEAALRPWFPPMMLRELASGAPRFDPDTFSMMNAVFGAVRDVIAQGQREGTFRDVDPLLTHMTIMPPILIFFARQRVLARNPVVDGLAAPRDLDDFVRHMQAAARGMLRKDL
;
A
#
# COMPACT_ATOMS: atom_id res chain seq x y z
N MET A 1 29.16 27.57 12.54
CA MET A 1 29.08 26.25 13.19
C MET A 1 28.78 25.21 12.14
N ALA A 2 29.68 24.28 11.87
CA ALA A 2 29.47 23.16 10.95
C ALA A 2 28.43 22.20 11.56
N ARG A 3 27.41 21.87 10.79
CA ARG A 3 26.36 20.92 11.18
C ARG A 3 26.99 19.53 11.28
N PRO A 4 26.70 18.71 12.34
CA PRO A 4 27.27 17.37 12.43
C PRO A 4 26.86 16.56 11.18
N ALA A 5 27.78 15.82 10.61
CA ALA A 5 27.54 14.91 9.50
C ALA A 5 26.49 13.87 9.95
N ARG A 6 25.42 13.70 9.18
CA ARG A 6 24.42 12.66 9.43
C ARG A 6 25.08 11.29 9.34
N SER A 7 24.61 10.35 10.16
CA SER A 7 25.02 8.96 10.02
C SER A 7 24.58 8.39 8.67
N SER A 8 25.22 7.33 8.19
CA SER A 8 24.83 6.68 6.93
C SER A 8 23.36 6.20 6.96
N GLY A 9 22.93 5.64 8.11
CA GLY A 9 21.54 5.21 8.30
C GLY A 9 20.53 6.36 8.25
N ASP A 10 20.88 7.52 8.85
CA ASP A 10 20.01 8.72 8.79
C ASP A 10 19.85 9.25 7.37
N SER A 11 20.93 9.17 6.57
CA SER A 11 20.90 9.60 5.17
C SER A 11 20.05 8.68 4.29
N HIS A 12 20.14 7.36 4.48
CA HIS A 12 19.32 6.38 3.78
C HIS A 12 17.83 6.61 4.04
N ALA A 13 17.42 6.70 5.31
CA ALA A 13 16.03 6.96 5.68
C ALA A 13 15.51 8.30 5.14
N ALA A 14 16.32 9.37 5.20
CA ALA A 14 15.94 10.67 4.69
C ALA A 14 15.73 10.65 3.16
N ILE A 15 16.61 9.97 2.40
CA ILE A 15 16.47 9.81 0.95
C ILE A 15 15.21 9.01 0.62
N PHE A 16 14.97 7.90 1.32
CA PHE A 16 13.78 7.08 1.14
C PHE A 16 12.49 7.88 1.31
N GLN A 17 12.35 8.61 2.41
CA GLN A 17 11.16 9.43 2.69
C GLN A 17 10.97 10.56 1.65
N ALA A 18 12.05 11.24 1.28
CA ALA A 18 12.01 12.27 0.25
C ALA A 18 11.58 11.70 -1.11
N ALA A 19 12.08 10.52 -1.46
CA ALA A 19 11.76 9.82 -2.70
C ALA A 19 10.30 9.35 -2.71
N ALA A 20 9.81 8.78 -1.62
CA ALA A 20 8.43 8.34 -1.48
C ALA A 20 7.43 9.48 -1.76
N VAL A 21 7.69 10.66 -1.20
CA VAL A 21 6.88 11.86 -1.46
C VAL A 21 7.01 12.32 -2.91
N GLU A 22 8.23 12.45 -3.43
CA GLU A 22 8.49 12.94 -4.79
C GLU A 22 7.86 12.01 -5.84
N PHE A 23 8.04 10.69 -5.72
CA PHE A 23 7.43 9.72 -6.63
C PHE A 23 5.90 9.71 -6.56
N ALA A 24 5.35 9.85 -5.38
CA ALA A 24 3.91 9.93 -5.21
C ALA A 24 3.33 11.20 -5.85
N GLU A 25 4.03 12.34 -5.78
CA GLU A 25 3.59 13.62 -6.34
C GLU A 25 3.75 13.68 -7.85
N GLN A 26 4.92 13.32 -8.36
CA GLN A 26 5.34 13.55 -9.74
C GLN A 26 5.28 12.28 -10.62
N GLY A 27 5.08 11.10 -10.04
CA GLY A 27 5.27 9.82 -10.73
C GLY A 27 6.75 9.52 -10.96
N TYR A 28 7.05 8.37 -11.54
CA TYR A 28 8.43 7.97 -11.79
C TYR A 28 9.12 8.90 -12.80
N GLU A 29 8.49 9.19 -13.94
CA GLU A 29 9.12 9.98 -15.00
C GLU A 29 9.35 11.44 -14.55
N GLY A 30 8.33 12.06 -13.92
CA GLY A 30 8.40 13.44 -13.46
C GLY A 30 9.29 13.67 -12.24
N ALA A 31 9.57 12.63 -11.44
CA ALA A 31 10.41 12.76 -10.25
C ALA A 31 11.88 13.06 -10.61
N GLY A 32 12.45 14.06 -9.97
CA GLY A 32 13.84 14.49 -10.16
C GLY A 32 14.76 14.02 -9.04
N VAL A 33 15.90 13.37 -9.38
CA VAL A 33 16.89 12.96 -8.38
C VAL A 33 17.44 14.16 -7.61
N ASP A 34 17.60 15.30 -8.27
CA ASP A 34 18.07 16.54 -7.63
C ASP A 34 17.04 17.08 -6.63
N ARG A 35 15.74 16.99 -6.93
CA ARG A 35 14.68 17.35 -5.98
C ARG A 35 14.60 16.41 -4.80
N ILE A 36 14.78 15.10 -5.03
CA ILE A 36 14.86 14.12 -3.94
C ILE A 36 16.04 14.43 -3.02
N ALA A 37 17.24 14.66 -3.57
CA ALA A 37 18.43 14.97 -2.81
C ALA A 37 18.28 16.29 -2.01
N ALA A 38 17.72 17.32 -2.63
CA ALA A 38 17.44 18.59 -1.96
C ALA A 38 16.44 18.44 -0.81
N ARG A 39 15.34 17.69 -1.02
CA ARG A 39 14.32 17.40 0.01
C ARG A 39 14.91 16.57 1.16
N ALA A 40 15.76 15.61 0.86
CA ALA A 40 16.48 14.80 1.84
C ALA A 40 17.63 15.58 2.55
N ARG A 41 17.99 16.74 2.03
CA ARG A 41 19.14 17.55 2.50
C ARG A 41 20.45 16.78 2.46
N VAL A 42 20.68 16.07 1.36
CA VAL A 42 21.92 15.35 1.05
C VAL A 42 22.40 15.76 -0.34
N ASN A 43 23.64 15.41 -0.68
CA ASN A 43 24.12 15.53 -2.04
C ASN A 43 23.62 14.36 -2.91
N LYS A 44 23.55 14.58 -4.22
CA LYS A 44 23.11 13.57 -5.19
C LYS A 44 23.94 12.28 -5.18
N ALA A 45 25.23 12.38 -4.87
CA ALA A 45 26.14 11.22 -4.78
C ALA A 45 25.70 10.25 -3.67
N MET A 46 25.18 10.77 -2.55
CA MET A 46 24.67 9.94 -1.45
C MET A 46 23.44 9.13 -1.87
N LEU A 47 22.58 9.66 -2.74
CA LEU A 47 21.45 8.91 -3.26
C LEU A 47 21.94 7.72 -4.08
N TYR A 48 22.88 7.92 -4.99
CA TYR A 48 23.44 6.84 -5.79
C TYR A 48 24.27 5.86 -4.96
N TYR A 49 24.96 6.33 -3.93
CA TYR A 49 25.69 5.47 -3.00
C TYR A 49 24.77 4.48 -2.28
N HIS A 50 23.59 4.96 -1.79
CA HIS A 50 22.66 4.11 -1.03
C HIS A 50 21.78 3.22 -1.90
N PHE A 51 21.34 3.72 -3.06
CA PHE A 51 20.30 3.07 -3.87
C PHE A 51 20.74 2.69 -5.29
N GLY A 52 21.91 3.09 -5.72
CA GLY A 52 22.47 2.79 -7.03
C GLY A 52 21.80 3.55 -8.18
N SER A 53 20.48 3.60 -8.24
CA SER A 53 19.76 4.28 -9.32
C SER A 53 18.40 4.81 -8.87
N LYS A 54 17.83 5.74 -9.67
CA LYS A 54 16.44 6.22 -9.48
C LYS A 54 15.44 5.06 -9.53
N ARG A 55 15.67 4.09 -10.45
CA ARG A 55 14.79 2.92 -10.57
C ARG A 55 14.86 2.03 -9.32
N ALA A 56 16.05 1.73 -8.84
CA ALA A 56 16.22 0.92 -7.63
C ALA A 56 15.57 1.58 -6.40
N LEU A 57 15.76 2.90 -6.24
CA LEU A 57 15.09 3.66 -5.19
C LEU A 57 13.56 3.62 -5.32
N TYR A 58 13.02 3.74 -6.53
CA TYR A 58 11.58 3.66 -6.79
C TYR A 58 11.00 2.29 -6.42
N VAL A 59 11.67 1.23 -6.87
CA VAL A 59 11.28 -0.16 -6.56
C VAL A 59 11.37 -0.42 -5.06
N GLU A 60 12.41 0.08 -4.40
CA GLU A 60 12.58 -0.06 -2.95
C GLU A 60 11.43 0.61 -2.18
N VAL A 61 11.00 1.80 -2.61
CA VAL A 61 9.83 2.48 -2.04
C VAL A 61 8.56 1.65 -2.24
N LEU A 62 8.33 1.06 -3.41
CA LEU A 62 7.16 0.19 -3.62
C LEU A 62 7.20 -1.08 -2.76
N ARG A 63 8.37 -1.71 -2.66
CA ARG A 63 8.57 -2.95 -1.89
C ARG A 63 8.35 -2.76 -0.39
N ASP A 64 8.59 -1.56 0.15
CA ASP A 64 8.39 -1.27 1.58
C ASP A 64 6.97 -1.60 2.03
N MET A 65 5.97 -1.19 1.26
CA MET A 65 4.56 -1.51 1.56
C MET A 65 4.30 -3.02 1.48
N PHE A 66 4.78 -3.69 0.43
CA PHE A 66 4.58 -5.12 0.30
C PHE A 66 5.23 -5.92 1.44
N ARG A 67 6.43 -5.52 1.90
CA ARG A 67 7.08 -6.12 3.08
C ARG A 67 6.26 -5.92 4.34
N ALA A 68 5.82 -4.67 4.59
CA ALA A 68 5.05 -4.34 5.78
C ALA A 68 3.72 -5.08 5.83
N VAL A 69 2.99 -5.12 4.72
CA VAL A 69 1.69 -5.80 4.62
C VAL A 69 1.87 -7.33 4.56
N GLY A 70 2.81 -7.84 3.76
CA GLY A 70 2.96 -9.27 3.51
C GLY A 70 3.21 -10.07 4.79
N ALA A 71 4.12 -9.61 5.65
CA ALA A 71 4.41 -10.27 6.92
C ALA A 71 3.18 -10.29 7.85
N ARG A 72 2.46 -9.16 7.97
CA ARG A 72 1.26 -9.08 8.80
C ARG A 72 0.10 -9.89 8.23
N ALA A 73 -0.12 -9.82 6.94
CA ALA A 73 -1.16 -10.60 6.26
C ALA A 73 -0.91 -12.10 6.45
N ARG A 74 0.33 -12.56 6.35
CA ARG A 74 0.68 -13.96 6.59
C ARG A 74 0.44 -14.36 8.04
N ALA A 75 0.88 -13.54 9.01
CA ALA A 75 0.63 -13.79 10.42
C ALA A 75 -0.88 -13.89 10.77
N ILE A 76 -1.72 -13.08 10.13
CA ILE A 76 -3.18 -13.14 10.27
C ILE A 76 -3.71 -14.46 9.70
N ALA A 77 -3.30 -14.83 8.49
CA ALA A 77 -3.78 -16.04 7.82
C ALA A 77 -3.39 -17.31 8.60
N ASP A 78 -2.16 -17.36 9.14
CA ASP A 78 -1.65 -18.51 9.92
C ASP A 78 -2.07 -18.51 11.39
N GLY A 79 -2.54 -17.37 11.90
CA GLY A 79 -2.93 -17.21 13.29
C GLY A 79 -4.24 -17.90 13.64
N PRO A 80 -4.64 -17.87 14.92
CA PRO A 80 -5.94 -18.39 15.38
C PRO A 80 -7.10 -17.49 14.92
N GLY A 81 -8.32 -18.01 15.02
CA GLY A 81 -9.55 -17.28 14.74
C GLY A 81 -10.30 -17.80 13.51
N SER A 82 -11.57 -17.42 13.43
CA SER A 82 -12.46 -17.72 12.31
C SER A 82 -12.04 -16.95 11.05
N ALA A 83 -12.45 -17.45 9.88
CA ALA A 83 -12.19 -16.76 8.61
C ALA A 83 -12.77 -15.32 8.58
N ILE A 84 -13.90 -15.08 9.24
CA ILE A 84 -14.51 -13.74 9.35
C ILE A 84 -13.60 -12.79 10.14
N GLU A 85 -13.13 -13.19 11.32
CA GLU A 85 -12.23 -12.38 12.16
C GLU A 85 -10.91 -12.08 11.45
N LYS A 86 -10.35 -13.06 10.75
CA LYS A 86 -9.14 -12.90 9.95
C LYS A 86 -9.33 -11.94 8.78
N LEU A 87 -10.46 -12.04 8.06
CA LEU A 87 -10.79 -11.12 6.97
C LEU A 87 -10.93 -9.68 7.48
N ASP A 88 -11.65 -9.48 8.57
CA ASP A 88 -11.83 -8.17 9.19
C ASP A 88 -10.48 -7.58 9.64
N THR A 89 -9.63 -8.38 10.27
CA THR A 89 -8.29 -7.97 10.71
C THR A 89 -7.39 -7.67 9.51
N TRP A 90 -7.48 -8.46 8.45
CA TRP A 90 -6.72 -8.23 7.22
C TRP A 90 -7.09 -6.88 6.57
N ILE A 91 -8.41 -6.59 6.43
CA ILE A 91 -8.89 -5.31 5.89
C ILE A 91 -8.39 -4.14 6.73
N ALA A 92 -8.54 -4.21 8.05
CA ALA A 92 -8.07 -3.17 8.97
C ALA A 92 -6.56 -2.96 8.86
N THR A 93 -5.79 -4.03 8.73
CA THR A 93 -4.33 -3.98 8.57
C THR A 93 -3.94 -3.28 7.26
N ILE A 94 -4.56 -3.63 6.13
CA ILE A 94 -4.28 -2.97 4.84
C ILE A 94 -4.59 -1.47 4.91
N VAL A 95 -5.73 -1.11 5.49
CA VAL A 95 -6.11 0.31 5.63
C VAL A 95 -5.14 1.06 6.54
N ALA A 96 -4.74 0.48 7.66
CA ALA A 96 -3.77 1.08 8.58
C ALA A 96 -2.40 1.29 7.92
N GLU A 97 -1.90 0.29 7.19
CA GLU A 97 -0.63 0.41 6.47
C GLU A 97 -0.67 1.44 5.34
N ALA A 98 -1.80 1.54 4.62
CA ALA A 98 -2.00 2.57 3.61
C ALA A 98 -2.07 3.98 4.22
N ALA A 99 -2.64 4.13 5.41
CA ALA A 99 -2.65 5.39 6.16
C ALA A 99 -1.24 5.82 6.60
N LEU A 100 -0.42 4.86 7.04
CA LEU A 100 0.99 5.12 7.39
C LEU A 100 1.86 5.42 6.17
N ARG A 101 1.45 4.98 4.97
CA ARG A 101 2.17 5.13 3.71
C ARG A 101 1.34 5.83 2.63
N PRO A 102 0.94 7.09 2.83
CA PRO A 102 0.01 7.79 1.91
C PRO A 102 0.59 8.01 0.50
N TRP A 103 1.88 7.75 0.33
CA TRP A 103 2.58 7.77 -0.94
C TRP A 103 2.35 6.50 -1.78
N PHE A 104 2.06 5.34 -1.15
CA PHE A 104 1.94 4.06 -1.85
C PHE A 104 0.73 3.97 -2.78
N PRO A 105 -0.52 4.29 -2.37
CA PRO A 105 -1.69 4.13 -3.23
C PRO A 105 -1.58 4.85 -4.58
N PRO A 106 -1.17 6.13 -4.67
CA PRO A 106 -1.02 6.79 -5.96
C PRO A 106 0.11 6.23 -6.81
N MET A 107 1.19 5.73 -6.20
CA MET A 107 2.26 5.05 -6.94
C MET A 107 1.75 3.72 -7.51
N MET A 108 1.07 2.90 -6.69
CA MET A 108 0.54 1.60 -7.11
C MET A 108 -0.50 1.73 -8.21
N LEU A 109 -1.43 2.68 -8.12
CA LEU A 109 -2.43 2.91 -9.16
C LEU A 109 -1.79 3.32 -10.48
N ARG A 110 -0.72 4.11 -10.46
CA ARG A 110 0.04 4.46 -11.68
C ARG A 110 0.75 3.25 -12.29
N GLU A 111 1.38 2.41 -11.46
CA GLU A 111 2.01 1.18 -11.94
C GLU A 111 0.98 0.24 -12.58
N LEU A 112 -0.14 -0.01 -11.94
CA LEU A 112 -1.21 -0.84 -12.49
C LEU A 112 -1.74 -0.29 -13.82
N ALA A 113 -2.00 1.01 -13.87
CA ALA A 113 -2.51 1.66 -15.09
C ALA A 113 -1.52 1.63 -16.27
N SER A 114 -0.22 1.54 -16.00
CA SER A 114 0.83 1.47 -17.02
C SER A 114 1.36 0.05 -17.30
N GLY A 115 0.74 -0.99 -16.73
CA GLY A 115 1.16 -2.38 -16.91
C GLY A 115 2.34 -2.80 -16.02
N ALA A 116 2.59 -2.08 -14.93
CA ALA A 116 3.65 -2.35 -13.94
C ALA A 116 5.06 -2.50 -14.57
N PRO A 117 5.52 -1.57 -15.44
CA PRO A 117 6.75 -1.74 -16.20
C PRO A 117 8.02 -1.71 -15.33
N ARG A 118 7.89 -1.33 -14.06
CA ARG A 118 9.01 -1.24 -13.12
C ARG A 118 9.05 -2.38 -12.12
N PHE A 119 8.03 -3.25 -12.12
CA PHE A 119 8.03 -4.44 -11.30
C PHE A 119 9.01 -5.46 -11.86
N ASP A 120 9.86 -5.98 -11.01
CA ASP A 120 10.70 -7.14 -11.28
C ASP A 120 10.06 -8.40 -10.66
N PRO A 121 10.59 -9.60 -10.92
CA PRO A 121 10.05 -10.86 -10.38
C PRO A 121 9.89 -10.86 -8.86
N ASP A 122 10.82 -10.25 -8.13
CA ASP A 122 10.75 -10.18 -6.67
C ASP A 122 9.61 -9.29 -6.20
N THR A 123 9.39 -8.15 -6.86
CA THR A 123 8.28 -7.25 -6.55
C THR A 123 6.93 -7.92 -6.82
N PHE A 124 6.81 -8.65 -7.93
CA PHE A 124 5.62 -9.47 -8.21
C PHE A 124 5.43 -10.57 -7.16
N SER A 125 6.51 -11.23 -6.73
CA SER A 125 6.45 -12.26 -5.68
C SER A 125 5.95 -11.68 -4.35
N MET A 126 6.43 -10.49 -3.96
CA MET A 126 5.95 -9.80 -2.74
C MET A 126 4.48 -9.41 -2.84
N MET A 127 4.03 -8.90 -3.99
CA MET A 127 2.62 -8.60 -4.24
C MET A 127 1.76 -9.87 -4.15
N ASN A 128 2.21 -10.98 -4.76
CA ASN A 128 1.52 -12.26 -4.70
C ASN A 128 1.46 -12.85 -3.29
N ALA A 129 2.44 -12.60 -2.44
CA ALA A 129 2.41 -13.03 -1.04
C ALA A 129 1.28 -12.36 -0.26
N VAL A 130 1.01 -11.07 -0.51
CA VAL A 130 -0.13 -10.34 0.08
C VAL A 130 -1.45 -10.96 -0.37
N PHE A 131 -1.59 -11.23 -1.68
CA PHE A 131 -2.77 -11.92 -2.23
C PHE A 131 -2.92 -13.34 -1.66
N GLY A 132 -1.82 -14.09 -1.57
CA GLY A 132 -1.82 -15.47 -1.04
C GLY A 132 -2.41 -15.57 0.37
N ALA A 133 -2.11 -14.61 1.23
CA ALA A 133 -2.64 -14.58 2.59
C ALA A 133 -4.18 -14.47 2.62
N VAL A 134 -4.77 -13.52 1.87
CA VAL A 134 -6.24 -13.38 1.84
C VAL A 134 -6.91 -14.56 1.12
N ARG A 135 -6.28 -15.11 0.08
CA ARG A 135 -6.74 -16.34 -0.57
C ARG A 135 -6.87 -17.47 0.44
N ASP A 136 -5.88 -17.65 1.32
CA ASP A 136 -5.90 -18.71 2.32
C ASP A 136 -6.98 -18.49 3.38
N VAL A 137 -7.27 -17.23 3.77
CA VAL A 137 -8.40 -16.86 4.63
C VAL A 137 -9.74 -17.17 3.96
N ILE A 138 -9.90 -16.83 2.67
CA ILE A 138 -11.12 -17.15 1.91
C ILE A 138 -11.33 -18.66 1.84
N ALA A 139 -10.27 -19.41 1.51
CA ALA A 139 -10.33 -20.88 1.47
C ALA A 139 -10.66 -21.50 2.85
N GLN A 140 -10.19 -20.90 3.94
CA GLN A 140 -10.59 -21.28 5.29
C GLN A 140 -12.10 -21.11 5.49
N GLY A 141 -12.65 -19.93 5.17
CA GLY A 141 -14.07 -19.65 5.33
C GLY A 141 -14.97 -20.54 4.48
N GLN A 142 -14.53 -20.93 3.28
CA GLN A 142 -15.22 -21.90 2.44
C GLN A 142 -15.24 -23.29 3.09
N ARG A 143 -14.11 -23.74 3.67
CA ARG A 143 -14.05 -25.02 4.41
C ARG A 143 -14.88 -25.01 5.69
N GLU A 144 -14.94 -23.88 6.39
CA GLU A 144 -15.78 -23.69 7.58
C GLU A 144 -17.28 -23.60 7.23
N GLY A 145 -17.63 -23.45 5.95
CA GLY A 145 -19.00 -23.24 5.49
C GLY A 145 -19.56 -21.85 5.79
N THR A 146 -18.72 -20.92 6.27
CA THR A 146 -19.10 -19.52 6.58
C THR A 146 -19.08 -18.63 5.35
N PHE A 147 -18.22 -18.94 4.38
CA PHE A 147 -18.16 -18.24 3.09
C PHE A 147 -18.76 -19.12 1.99
N ARG A 148 -19.48 -18.45 1.07
CA ARG A 148 -19.93 -19.06 -0.17
C ARG A 148 -18.76 -19.39 -1.08
N ASP A 149 -18.99 -20.21 -2.07
CA ASP A 149 -18.01 -20.48 -3.12
C ASP A 149 -17.79 -19.24 -3.98
N VAL A 150 -16.59 -18.65 -3.92
CA VAL A 150 -16.18 -17.45 -4.64
C VAL A 150 -14.76 -17.63 -5.16
N ASP A 151 -14.45 -16.95 -6.25
CA ASP A 151 -13.09 -16.84 -6.73
C ASP A 151 -12.28 -15.87 -5.83
N PRO A 152 -11.15 -16.34 -5.21
CA PRO A 152 -10.37 -15.50 -4.32
C PRO A 152 -9.72 -14.29 -5.00
N LEU A 153 -9.35 -14.41 -6.30
CA LEU A 153 -8.75 -13.30 -7.04
C LEU A 153 -9.78 -12.21 -7.31
N LEU A 154 -10.98 -12.58 -7.77
CA LEU A 154 -12.06 -11.61 -8.01
C LEU A 154 -12.51 -10.96 -6.70
N THR A 155 -12.52 -11.71 -5.60
CA THR A 155 -12.79 -11.18 -4.27
C THR A 155 -11.72 -10.15 -3.85
N HIS A 156 -10.44 -10.47 -4.01
CA HIS A 156 -9.34 -9.54 -3.74
C HIS A 156 -9.45 -8.28 -4.59
N MET A 157 -9.76 -8.42 -5.89
CA MET A 157 -9.95 -7.29 -6.80
C MET A 157 -11.20 -6.45 -6.48
N THR A 158 -12.13 -6.96 -5.70
CA THR A 158 -13.28 -6.19 -5.22
C THR A 158 -12.93 -5.41 -3.95
N ILE A 159 -12.03 -5.90 -3.11
CA ILE A 159 -11.67 -5.29 -1.82
C ILE A 159 -10.52 -4.29 -1.95
N MET A 160 -9.45 -4.63 -2.68
CA MET A 160 -8.22 -3.83 -2.71
C MET A 160 -8.33 -2.49 -3.47
N PRO A 161 -8.91 -2.43 -4.69
CA PRO A 161 -8.99 -1.17 -5.43
C PRO A 161 -9.74 -0.06 -4.69
N PRO A 162 -10.88 -0.28 -4.03
CA PRO A 162 -11.54 0.75 -3.23
C PRO A 162 -10.65 1.33 -2.15
N ILE A 163 -9.82 0.52 -1.48
CA ILE A 163 -8.87 1.00 -0.46
C ILE A 163 -7.81 1.91 -1.12
N LEU A 164 -7.21 1.49 -2.22
CA LEU A 164 -6.22 2.31 -2.94
C LEU A 164 -6.83 3.63 -3.44
N ILE A 165 -8.04 3.58 -4.00
CA ILE A 165 -8.75 4.75 -4.51
C ILE A 165 -9.12 5.70 -3.36
N PHE A 166 -9.55 5.16 -2.21
CA PHE A 166 -9.86 5.97 -1.03
C PHE A 166 -8.70 6.88 -0.62
N PHE A 167 -7.49 6.34 -0.54
CA PHE A 167 -6.31 7.13 -0.18
C PHE A 167 -5.82 8.02 -1.34
N ALA A 168 -5.87 7.55 -2.58
CA ALA A 168 -5.45 8.35 -3.73
C ALA A 168 -6.32 9.60 -3.92
N ARG A 169 -7.64 9.49 -3.68
CA ARG A 169 -8.58 10.62 -3.81
C ARG A 169 -8.33 11.75 -2.82
N GLN A 170 -7.70 11.49 -1.66
CA GLN A 170 -7.37 12.53 -0.68
C GLN A 170 -6.58 13.68 -1.31
N ARG A 171 -5.73 13.38 -2.29
CA ARG A 171 -4.98 14.38 -3.04
C ARG A 171 -5.85 15.21 -3.98
N VAL A 172 -6.89 14.59 -4.54
CA VAL A 172 -7.87 15.29 -5.39
C VAL A 172 -8.64 16.29 -4.55
N LEU A 173 -9.12 15.85 -3.38
CA LEU A 173 -9.86 16.69 -2.45
C LEU A 173 -9.01 17.85 -1.90
N ALA A 174 -7.76 17.59 -1.54
CA ALA A 174 -6.84 18.62 -1.06
C ALA A 174 -6.55 19.72 -2.10
N ARG A 175 -6.64 19.40 -3.39
CA ARG A 175 -6.40 20.35 -4.49
C ARG A 175 -7.67 21.02 -5.02
N ASN A 176 -8.84 20.46 -4.70
CA ASN A 176 -10.14 20.89 -5.22
C ASN A 176 -11.16 20.97 -4.08
N PRO A 177 -11.09 21.99 -3.21
CA PRO A 177 -11.97 22.10 -2.04
C PRO A 177 -13.45 22.31 -2.36
N VAL A 178 -13.81 22.55 -3.61
CA VAL A 178 -15.19 22.86 -4.06
C VAL A 178 -16.03 21.59 -4.29
N VAL A 179 -15.48 20.40 -4.13
CA VAL A 179 -16.22 19.14 -4.37
C VAL A 179 -16.92 18.70 -3.08
N ASP A 180 -17.90 19.48 -2.65
CA ASP A 180 -18.62 19.31 -1.37
C ASP A 180 -19.36 17.95 -1.23
N GLY A 181 -19.74 17.28 -2.26
CA GLY A 181 -20.43 15.99 -2.20
C GLY A 181 -19.50 14.78 -2.07
N LEU A 182 -18.19 14.96 -2.23
CA LEU A 182 -17.17 13.90 -2.18
C LEU A 182 -16.29 13.99 -0.93
N ALA A 183 -16.71 14.75 0.09
CA ALA A 183 -16.00 14.82 1.35
C ALA A 183 -15.68 13.39 1.87
N ALA A 184 -14.48 13.23 2.40
CA ALA A 184 -14.04 11.95 2.94
C ALA A 184 -15.02 11.41 3.98
N PRO A 185 -15.13 10.08 4.16
CA PRO A 185 -15.68 9.55 5.39
C PRO A 185 -15.04 10.29 6.53
N ARG A 186 -15.85 10.64 7.50
CA ARG A 186 -15.47 11.55 8.59
C ARG A 186 -14.37 10.97 9.48
N ASP A 187 -14.21 9.63 9.42
CA ASP A 187 -13.25 8.88 10.19
C ASP A 187 -12.71 7.69 9.38
N LEU A 188 -11.44 7.37 9.57
CA LEU A 188 -10.82 6.19 8.97
C LEU A 188 -11.47 4.90 9.47
N ASP A 189 -11.90 4.87 10.74
CA ASP A 189 -12.61 3.74 11.31
C ASP A 189 -13.96 3.50 10.64
N ASP A 190 -14.67 4.55 10.22
CA ASP A 190 -15.89 4.43 9.41
C ASP A 190 -15.62 3.73 8.08
N PHE A 191 -14.52 4.08 7.43
CA PHE A 191 -14.13 3.44 6.20
C PHE A 191 -13.78 1.97 6.40
N VAL A 192 -13.03 1.64 7.47
CA VAL A 192 -12.71 0.25 7.84
C VAL A 192 -13.99 -0.55 8.06
N ARG A 193 -14.91 -0.04 8.91
CA ARG A 193 -16.20 -0.69 9.19
C ARG A 193 -17.02 -0.92 7.92
N HIS A 194 -17.05 0.07 7.02
CA HIS A 194 -17.75 -0.04 5.75
C HIS A 194 -17.15 -1.17 4.86
N MET A 195 -15.82 -1.19 4.73
CA MET A 195 -15.14 -2.22 3.93
C MET A 195 -15.31 -3.63 4.51
N GLN A 196 -15.26 -3.77 5.83
CA GLN A 196 -15.51 -5.04 6.51
C GLN A 196 -16.96 -5.51 6.29
N ALA A 197 -17.94 -4.61 6.44
CA ALA A 197 -19.36 -4.93 6.22
C ALA A 197 -19.62 -5.33 4.77
N ALA A 198 -19.06 -4.61 3.80
CA ALA A 198 -19.16 -4.93 2.38
C ALA A 198 -18.54 -6.29 2.05
N ALA A 199 -17.34 -6.57 2.54
CA ALA A 199 -16.66 -7.85 2.33
C ALA A 199 -17.44 -9.01 2.95
N ARG A 200 -17.95 -8.86 4.16
CA ARG A 200 -18.80 -9.88 4.81
C ARG A 200 -20.11 -10.10 4.04
N GLY A 201 -20.77 -9.03 3.58
CA GLY A 201 -21.99 -9.12 2.79
C GLY A 201 -21.79 -9.86 1.47
N MET A 202 -20.60 -9.67 0.84
CA MET A 202 -20.25 -10.34 -0.40
C MET A 202 -19.93 -11.84 -0.18
N LEU A 203 -19.29 -12.19 0.95
CA LEU A 203 -18.73 -13.52 1.18
C LEU A 203 -19.62 -14.46 1.98
N ARG A 204 -20.49 -13.93 2.85
CA ARG A 204 -21.37 -14.77 3.68
C ARG A 204 -22.22 -15.68 2.81
N LYS A 205 -22.31 -16.91 3.25
CA LYS A 205 -23.32 -17.83 2.75
C LYS A 205 -24.65 -17.43 3.37
N ASP A 206 -25.64 -17.13 2.53
CA ASP A 206 -27.02 -16.92 3.01
C ASP A 206 -27.47 -18.21 3.70
N LEU A 207 -28.02 -18.08 4.92
CA LEU A 207 -28.57 -19.18 5.70
C LEU A 207 -29.87 -19.68 5.08
#